data_f16891a54a0c9488e8a8519cec37be55
#
_entry.id   f16891a54a0c9488e8a8519cec37be55
#
_cell.length_a   1.000
_cell.length_b   1.000
_cell.length_c   1.000
_cell.angle_alpha   90.00
_cell.angle_beta   90.00
_cell.angle_gamma   90.00
#
_symmetry.space_group_name_H-M   'P 1'
#
loop_
_entity.id
_entity.type
_entity.pdbx_description
1 polymer ?
#
loop_
_entity_poly.entity_id
_entity_poly.type
_entity_poly.pdbx_seq_one_letter_code
_entity_poly.pdbx_strand_id
1 'polypeptide(L)'
;MSARAPLAMVVAIGDNGAIGKDGKVPWRIPEDLKHFKNVTMGHAIIMGRKTWDEVGRPLPGRRNLVVTKNPVLVLPGAEVFTSLEAAIAAARATDVEPHVIGGSAIYAAAMPLATRIYLTEVHRNVEADTFFPPFDRSQWREVSRRPAETEGVEFVTLER
;
A
#
# COMPACT_ATOMS: atom_id res chain seq x y z
N MET A 1 17.09 21.62 7.59
CA MET A 1 16.71 20.25 7.25
C MET A 1 15.26 20.21 6.83
N SER A 2 14.99 19.76 5.63
CA SER A 2 13.63 19.67 5.15
C SER A 2 13.02 18.33 5.57
N ALA A 3 11.87 18.37 6.21
CA ALA A 3 11.10 17.18 6.47
C ALA A 3 10.45 16.71 5.18
N ARG A 4 10.35 15.40 4.99
CA ARG A 4 9.59 14.85 3.89
C ARG A 4 8.10 15.11 4.12
N ALA A 5 7.38 15.42 3.06
CA ALA A 5 5.93 15.51 3.15
C ALA A 5 5.36 14.11 3.44
N PRO A 6 4.36 13.99 4.31
CA PRO A 6 3.84 12.67 4.70
C PRO A 6 3.34 11.85 3.51
N LEU A 7 3.75 10.59 3.46
CA LEU A 7 3.28 9.60 2.50
C LEU A 7 3.37 8.23 3.17
N ALA A 8 2.27 7.51 3.25
CA ALA A 8 2.23 6.19 3.85
C ALA A 8 2.16 5.11 2.78
N MET A 9 2.73 3.95 3.10
CA MET A 9 2.48 2.71 2.35
C MET A 9 1.73 1.76 3.25
N VAL A 10 0.82 0.99 2.69
CA VAL A 10 0.04 -0.01 3.42
C VAL A 10 0.25 -1.35 2.73
N VAL A 11 0.77 -2.34 3.45
CA VAL A 11 1.17 -3.61 2.84
C VAL A 11 1.14 -4.75 3.85
N ALA A 12 0.79 -5.96 3.40
CA ALA A 12 0.96 -7.20 4.14
C ALA A 12 2.04 -8.03 3.44
N ILE A 13 3.01 -8.51 4.21
CA ILE A 13 4.21 -9.19 3.67
C ILE A 13 4.40 -10.53 4.38
N GLY A 14 4.57 -11.61 3.60
CA GLY A 14 4.95 -12.92 4.12
C GLY A 14 6.43 -13.01 4.50
N ASP A 15 6.83 -14.09 5.16
CA ASP A 15 8.20 -14.29 5.64
C ASP A 15 9.26 -14.20 4.53
N ASN A 16 8.91 -14.61 3.32
CA ASN A 16 9.79 -14.58 2.16
C ASN A 16 9.68 -13.28 1.35
N GLY A 17 9.06 -12.24 1.90
CA GLY A 17 8.82 -10.98 1.19
C GLY A 17 7.62 -10.98 0.26
N ALA A 18 6.84 -12.06 0.27
CA ALA A 18 5.72 -12.28 -0.64
C ALA A 18 4.60 -11.28 -0.43
N ILE A 19 4.07 -10.71 -1.52
CA ILE A 19 2.89 -9.84 -1.50
C ILE A 19 1.83 -10.28 -2.51
N GLY A 20 2.15 -11.17 -3.44
CA GLY A 20 1.19 -11.61 -4.44
C GLY A 20 1.53 -12.93 -5.09
N LYS A 21 0.50 -13.61 -5.59
CA LYS A 21 0.56 -14.83 -6.39
C LYS A 21 -0.62 -14.84 -7.35
N ASP A 22 -0.34 -15.01 -8.64
CA ASP A 22 -1.37 -15.07 -9.71
C ASP A 22 -2.35 -13.87 -9.66
N GLY A 23 -1.82 -12.66 -9.41
CA GLY A 23 -2.62 -11.43 -9.35
C GLY A 23 -3.42 -11.23 -8.07
N LYS A 24 -3.19 -12.04 -7.05
CA LYS A 24 -3.92 -11.98 -5.77
C LYS A 24 -2.96 -12.04 -4.60
N VAL A 25 -3.41 -11.57 -3.44
CA VAL A 25 -2.71 -11.78 -2.18
C VAL A 25 -2.70 -13.28 -1.87
N PRO A 26 -1.53 -13.86 -1.44
CA PRO A 26 -1.40 -15.32 -1.30
C PRO A 26 -2.16 -15.94 -0.13
N TRP A 27 -2.79 -15.12 0.70
CA TRP A 27 -3.54 -15.57 1.88
C TRP A 27 -4.85 -14.83 1.97
N ARG A 28 -5.75 -15.33 2.80
CA ARG A 28 -6.96 -14.63 3.16
C ARG A 28 -7.03 -14.51 4.69
N ILE A 29 -6.86 -13.31 5.18
CA ILE A 29 -6.88 -13.01 6.62
C ILE A 29 -7.94 -11.91 6.83
N PRO A 30 -9.17 -12.27 7.25
CA PRO A 30 -10.24 -11.26 7.43
C PRO A 30 -9.87 -10.13 8.39
N GLU A 31 -9.08 -10.42 9.41
CA GLU A 31 -8.62 -9.39 10.36
C GLU A 31 -7.73 -8.36 9.67
N ASP A 32 -6.88 -8.78 8.74
CA ASP A 32 -6.04 -7.87 7.98
C ASP A 32 -6.85 -7.03 7.00
N LEU A 33 -7.88 -7.61 6.39
CA LEU A 33 -8.79 -6.85 5.52
C LEU A 33 -9.51 -5.74 6.31
N LYS A 34 -9.92 -6.03 7.53
CA LYS A 34 -10.53 -5.04 8.43
C LYS A 34 -9.52 -3.96 8.82
N HIS A 35 -8.29 -4.36 9.14
CA HIS A 35 -7.20 -3.44 9.47
C HIS A 35 -6.90 -2.51 8.29
N PHE A 36 -6.78 -3.06 7.08
CA PHE A 36 -6.58 -2.28 5.86
C PHE A 36 -7.68 -1.24 5.68
N LYS A 37 -8.93 -1.65 5.85
CA LYS A 37 -10.07 -0.74 5.76
C LYS A 37 -9.95 0.39 6.79
N ASN A 38 -9.64 0.05 8.03
CA ASN A 38 -9.53 1.05 9.11
C ASN A 38 -8.38 2.03 8.87
N VAL A 39 -7.24 1.54 8.38
CA VAL A 39 -6.06 2.38 8.11
C VAL A 39 -6.29 3.32 6.93
N THR A 40 -7.00 2.85 5.90
CA THR A 40 -7.17 3.61 4.66
C THR A 40 -8.43 4.48 4.62
N MET A 41 -9.39 4.24 5.50
CA MET A 41 -10.68 4.96 5.48
C MET A 41 -10.48 6.47 5.64
N GLY A 42 -11.10 7.24 4.75
CA GLY A 42 -10.98 8.70 4.75
C GLY A 42 -9.72 9.22 4.06
N HIS A 43 -8.83 8.34 3.63
CA HIS A 43 -7.59 8.73 2.93
C HIS A 43 -7.74 8.63 1.41
N ALA A 44 -6.83 9.32 0.71
CA ALA A 44 -6.61 9.07 -0.70
C ALA A 44 -5.74 7.83 -0.84
N ILE A 45 -6.18 6.86 -1.63
CA ILE A 45 -5.43 5.63 -1.89
C ILE A 45 -4.90 5.65 -3.32
N ILE A 46 -3.60 5.37 -3.45
CA ILE A 46 -2.88 5.39 -4.73
C ILE A 46 -2.45 3.96 -5.05
N MET A 47 -2.77 3.50 -6.24
CA MET A 47 -2.49 2.12 -6.65
C MET A 47 -2.11 2.04 -8.13
N GLY A 48 -1.44 0.96 -8.50
CA GLY A 48 -1.22 0.62 -9.90
C GLY A 48 -2.45 -0.04 -10.52
N ARG A 49 -2.45 -0.18 -11.84
CA ARG A 49 -3.57 -0.77 -12.59
C ARG A 49 -3.86 -2.21 -12.16
N LYS A 50 -2.83 -3.03 -11.93
CA LYS A 50 -3.04 -4.43 -11.51
C LYS A 50 -3.75 -4.53 -10.18
N THR A 51 -3.41 -3.67 -9.23
CA THR A 51 -4.08 -3.61 -7.93
C THR A 51 -5.54 -3.19 -8.08
N TRP A 52 -5.80 -2.20 -8.96
CA TRP A 52 -7.16 -1.81 -9.28
C TRP A 52 -7.99 -2.99 -9.80
N ASP A 53 -7.42 -3.78 -10.73
CA ASP A 53 -8.09 -4.95 -11.29
C ASP A 53 -8.33 -6.03 -10.23
N GLU A 54 -7.39 -6.22 -9.31
CA GLU A 54 -7.51 -7.18 -8.19
C GLU A 54 -8.62 -6.77 -7.21
N VAL A 55 -8.69 -5.49 -6.86
CA VAL A 55 -9.73 -4.96 -5.98
C VAL A 55 -11.11 -5.06 -6.65
N GLY A 56 -11.17 -4.81 -7.96
CA GLY A 56 -12.36 -5.03 -8.78
C GLY A 56 -13.41 -3.93 -8.73
N ARG A 57 -13.26 -2.94 -7.85
CA ARG A 57 -14.22 -1.84 -7.70
C ARG A 57 -13.58 -0.67 -6.94
N PRO A 58 -14.12 0.55 -7.06
CA PRO A 58 -13.70 1.65 -6.20
C PRO A 58 -13.94 1.29 -4.73
N LEU A 59 -12.97 1.61 -3.87
CA LEU A 59 -13.13 1.41 -2.43
C LEU A 59 -13.87 2.60 -1.83
N PRO A 60 -15.04 2.38 -1.20
CA PRO A 60 -15.88 3.47 -0.70
C PRO A 60 -15.24 4.20 0.49
N GLY A 61 -15.56 5.49 0.62
CA GLY A 61 -15.04 6.32 1.71
C GLY A 61 -13.59 6.74 1.53
N ARG A 62 -13.01 6.47 0.37
CA ARG A 62 -11.63 6.77 0.04
C ARG A 62 -11.57 7.32 -1.39
N ARG A 63 -10.70 8.29 -1.62
CA ARG A 63 -10.44 8.78 -2.96
C ARG A 63 -9.53 7.80 -3.67
N ASN A 64 -9.97 7.24 -4.80
CA ASN A 64 -9.22 6.20 -5.52
C ASN A 64 -8.43 6.83 -6.67
N LEU A 65 -7.09 6.69 -6.64
CA LEU A 65 -6.19 7.20 -7.67
C LEU A 65 -5.39 6.04 -8.24
N VAL A 66 -5.37 5.90 -9.56
CA VAL A 66 -4.70 4.80 -10.26
C VAL A 66 -3.61 5.33 -11.16
N VAL A 67 -2.41 4.78 -11.03
CA VAL A 67 -1.26 5.12 -11.86
C VAL A 67 -1.14 4.08 -12.96
N THR A 68 -1.13 4.53 -14.21
CA THR A 68 -0.99 3.68 -15.39
C THR A 68 -0.27 4.44 -16.50
N LYS A 69 0.40 3.71 -17.38
CA LYS A 69 1.06 4.32 -18.55
C LYS A 69 0.08 4.67 -19.67
N ASN A 70 -1.18 4.26 -19.56
CA ASN A 70 -2.21 4.52 -20.57
C ASN A 70 -2.94 5.86 -20.27
N PRO A 71 -2.61 6.96 -20.98
CA PRO A 71 -3.16 8.28 -20.65
C PRO A 71 -4.64 8.46 -21.01
N VAL A 72 -5.21 7.54 -21.79
CA VAL A 72 -6.62 7.62 -22.22
C VAL A 72 -7.52 6.63 -21.50
N LEU A 73 -6.95 5.87 -20.53
CA LEU A 73 -7.74 4.93 -19.75
C LEU A 73 -8.74 5.68 -18.86
N VAL A 74 -9.98 5.21 -18.87
CA VAL A 74 -11.02 5.72 -17.99
C VAL A 74 -11.48 4.59 -17.07
N LEU A 75 -11.45 4.83 -15.76
CA LEU A 75 -11.87 3.88 -14.75
C LEU A 75 -12.98 4.53 -13.91
N PRO A 76 -14.24 4.10 -14.06
CA PRO A 76 -15.34 4.67 -13.28
C PRO A 76 -15.08 4.57 -11.77
N GLY A 77 -15.19 5.70 -11.08
CA GLY A 77 -14.95 5.77 -9.64
C GLY A 77 -13.50 5.98 -9.23
N ALA A 78 -12.58 6.12 -10.19
CA ALA A 78 -11.18 6.42 -9.94
C ALA A 78 -10.69 7.58 -10.80
N GLU A 79 -9.63 8.24 -10.31
CA GLU A 79 -8.88 9.23 -11.09
C GLU A 79 -7.63 8.54 -11.63
N VAL A 80 -7.30 8.79 -12.90
CA VAL A 80 -6.20 8.13 -13.58
C VAL A 80 -5.05 9.10 -13.80
N PHE A 81 -3.84 8.66 -13.48
CA PHE A 81 -2.62 9.45 -13.62
C PHE A 81 -1.55 8.63 -14.34
N THR A 82 -0.66 9.29 -15.07
CA THR A 82 0.41 8.62 -15.80
C THR A 82 1.72 8.57 -15.02
N SER A 83 1.79 9.21 -13.85
CA SER A 83 2.95 9.13 -12.97
C SER A 83 2.52 9.09 -11.51
N LEU A 84 3.37 8.47 -10.68
CA LEU A 84 3.15 8.44 -9.23
C LEU A 84 3.19 9.86 -8.65
N GLU A 85 4.12 10.68 -9.10
CA GLU A 85 4.29 12.07 -8.64
C GLU A 85 3.02 12.88 -8.87
N ALA A 86 2.40 12.73 -10.05
CA ALA A 86 1.14 13.43 -10.37
C ALA A 86 0.01 12.96 -9.48
N ALA A 87 -0.08 11.65 -9.22
CA ALA A 87 -1.10 11.08 -8.33
C ALA A 87 -0.91 11.59 -6.89
N ILE A 88 0.31 11.60 -6.39
CA ILE A 88 0.62 12.12 -5.05
C ILE A 88 0.24 13.59 -4.93
N ALA A 89 0.62 14.41 -5.91
CA ALA A 89 0.30 15.83 -5.90
C ALA A 89 -1.22 16.07 -5.87
N ALA A 90 -1.96 15.33 -6.67
CA ALA A 90 -3.42 15.41 -6.69
C ALA A 90 -4.02 14.95 -5.35
N ALA A 91 -3.51 13.85 -4.79
CA ALA A 91 -3.99 13.32 -3.52
C ALA A 91 -3.79 14.31 -2.37
N ARG A 92 -2.68 15.03 -2.36
CA ARG A 92 -2.38 16.03 -1.32
C ARG A 92 -3.32 17.24 -1.29
N ALA A 93 -4.10 17.43 -2.34
CA ALA A 93 -5.14 18.47 -2.33
C ALA A 93 -6.24 18.16 -1.30
N THR A 94 -6.44 16.90 -0.95
CA THR A 94 -7.50 16.46 -0.03
C THR A 94 -7.00 15.64 1.15
N ASP A 95 -5.72 15.24 1.16
CA ASP A 95 -5.17 14.36 2.19
C ASP A 95 -3.71 14.73 2.48
N VAL A 96 -3.40 15.09 3.70
CA VAL A 96 -2.02 15.43 4.11
C VAL A 96 -1.11 14.20 4.09
N GLU A 97 -1.66 12.99 4.20
CA GLU A 97 -0.91 11.75 4.18
C GLU A 97 -1.59 10.73 3.25
N PRO A 98 -1.38 10.85 1.92
CA PRO A 98 -1.90 9.84 1.00
C PRO A 98 -1.32 8.45 1.30
N HIS A 99 -2.08 7.40 0.98
CA HIS A 99 -1.72 6.02 1.26
C HIS A 99 -1.51 5.25 -0.04
N VAL A 100 -0.30 4.70 -0.23
CA VAL A 100 0.05 3.86 -1.38
C VAL A 100 -0.26 2.41 -1.03
N ILE A 101 -1.05 1.74 -1.85
CA ILE A 101 -1.55 0.39 -1.54
C ILE A 101 -1.08 -0.70 -2.51
N GLY A 102 -0.14 -0.39 -3.40
CA GLY A 102 0.50 -1.39 -4.24
C GLY A 102 0.27 -1.18 -5.72
N GLY A 103 0.76 -2.04 -6.56
CA GLY A 103 1.59 -3.22 -6.25
C GLY A 103 3.10 -2.96 -6.21
N SER A 104 3.89 -3.98 -6.52
CA SER A 104 5.34 -3.96 -6.31
C SER A 104 6.04 -2.78 -7.00
N ALA A 105 5.70 -2.46 -8.24
CA ALA A 105 6.29 -1.35 -8.97
C ALA A 105 5.94 0.01 -8.32
N ILE A 106 4.72 0.15 -7.84
CA ILE A 106 4.27 1.39 -7.17
C ILE A 106 4.93 1.50 -5.79
N TYR A 107 5.04 0.41 -5.04
CA TYR A 107 5.79 0.40 -3.78
C TYR A 107 7.25 0.79 -3.99
N ALA A 108 7.90 0.23 -5.02
CA ALA A 108 9.30 0.56 -5.32
C ALA A 108 9.47 2.05 -5.65
N ALA A 109 8.57 2.61 -6.45
CA ALA A 109 8.62 4.03 -6.81
C ALA A 109 8.31 4.94 -5.62
N ALA A 110 7.45 4.52 -4.70
CA ALA A 110 7.07 5.29 -3.52
C ALA A 110 8.09 5.19 -2.38
N MET A 111 8.89 4.12 -2.32
CA MET A 111 9.82 3.86 -1.21
C MET A 111 10.73 5.06 -0.88
N PRO A 112 11.37 5.73 -1.85
CA PRO A 112 12.21 6.90 -1.53
C PRO A 112 11.42 8.07 -0.94
N LEU A 113 10.13 8.13 -1.17
CA LEU A 113 9.26 9.25 -0.77
C LEU A 113 8.47 8.96 0.51
N ALA A 114 8.31 7.69 0.87
CA ALA A 114 7.46 7.28 1.99
C ALA A 114 8.06 7.68 3.34
N THR A 115 7.19 8.09 4.25
CA THR A 115 7.55 8.48 5.62
C THR A 115 6.95 7.55 6.66
N ARG A 116 6.02 6.69 6.26
CA ARG A 116 5.36 5.72 7.15
C ARG A 116 5.02 4.46 6.36
N ILE A 117 5.15 3.31 7.03
CA ILE A 117 4.68 2.04 6.49
C ILE A 117 3.76 1.41 7.53
N TYR A 118 2.50 1.17 7.16
CA TYR A 118 1.60 0.31 7.90
C TYR A 118 1.81 -1.11 7.38
N LEU A 119 2.59 -1.88 8.12
CA LEU A 119 3.06 -3.20 7.72
C LEU A 119 2.32 -4.29 8.49
N THR A 120 1.68 -5.20 7.77
CA THR A 120 1.20 -6.44 8.37
C THR A 120 2.23 -7.52 8.10
N GLU A 121 2.87 -8.02 9.16
CA GLU A 121 3.80 -9.14 9.06
C GLU A 121 3.02 -10.44 9.15
N VAL A 122 3.03 -11.21 8.07
CA VAL A 122 2.38 -12.51 8.00
C VAL A 122 3.48 -13.57 8.08
N HIS A 123 3.61 -14.20 9.25
CA HIS A 123 4.67 -15.17 9.50
C HIS A 123 4.34 -16.52 8.88
N ARG A 124 4.26 -16.51 7.55
CA ARG A 124 3.99 -17.67 6.70
C ARG A 124 4.91 -17.61 5.50
N ASN A 125 5.49 -18.76 5.14
CA ASN A 125 6.25 -18.89 3.91
C ASN A 125 5.28 -19.45 2.85
N VAL A 126 4.95 -18.64 1.86
CA VAL A 126 3.96 -18.98 0.83
C VAL A 126 4.59 -18.89 -0.56
N GLU A 127 4.02 -19.63 -1.51
CA GLU A 127 4.38 -19.45 -2.91
C GLU A 127 3.98 -18.06 -3.36
N ALA A 128 4.88 -17.38 -4.07
CA ALA A 128 4.63 -16.04 -4.55
C ALA A 128 5.35 -15.79 -5.88
N ASP A 129 4.80 -14.89 -6.67
CA ASP A 129 5.43 -14.37 -7.88
C ASP A 129 5.64 -12.86 -7.79
N THR A 130 5.16 -12.23 -6.74
CA THR A 130 5.27 -10.78 -6.53
C THR A 130 5.76 -10.53 -5.11
N PHE A 131 6.76 -9.65 -4.99
CA PHE A 131 7.45 -9.39 -3.73
C PHE A 131 7.50 -7.90 -3.44
N PHE A 132 7.52 -7.56 -2.14
CA PHE A 132 7.77 -6.19 -1.72
C PHE A 132 9.21 -5.81 -2.05
N PRO A 133 9.47 -4.57 -2.52
CA PRO A 133 10.84 -4.17 -2.83
C PRO A 133 11.72 -4.22 -1.59
N PRO A 134 12.99 -4.66 -1.73
CA PRO A 134 13.93 -4.63 -0.61
C PRO A 134 14.08 -3.21 -0.07
N PHE A 135 14.15 -3.07 1.25
CA PHE A 135 14.39 -1.79 1.90
C PHE A 135 15.23 -1.97 3.16
N ASP A 136 15.92 -0.92 3.56
CA ASP A 136 16.81 -0.96 4.72
C ASP A 136 16.01 -0.61 5.98
N ARG A 137 15.70 -1.65 6.79
CA ARG A 137 14.96 -1.51 8.05
C ARG A 137 15.65 -0.55 9.04
N SER A 138 16.99 -0.43 8.95
CA SER A 138 17.72 0.47 9.86
C SER A 138 17.42 1.95 9.63
N GLN A 139 16.87 2.31 8.47
CA GLN A 139 16.45 3.67 8.18
C GLN A 139 15.05 3.99 8.72
N TRP A 140 14.38 2.99 9.28
CA TRP A 140 13.02 3.13 9.77
C TRP A 140 12.97 2.88 11.27
N ARG A 141 12.13 3.63 11.98
CA ARG A 141 11.87 3.42 13.41
C ARG A 141 10.55 2.69 13.57
N GLU A 142 10.56 1.59 14.30
CA GLU A 142 9.33 0.90 14.66
C GLU A 142 8.65 1.66 15.79
N VAL A 143 7.50 2.24 15.52
CA VAL A 143 6.76 3.05 16.50
C VAL A 143 5.61 2.32 17.14
N SER A 144 5.16 1.22 16.54
CA SER A 144 4.08 0.39 17.08
C SER A 144 4.21 -1.03 16.57
N ARG A 145 3.91 -1.98 17.45
CA ARG A 145 3.80 -3.40 17.09
C ARG A 145 2.75 -4.02 18.00
N ARG A 146 1.76 -4.68 17.42
CA ARG A 146 0.78 -5.44 18.19
C ARG A 146 0.45 -6.75 17.47
N PRO A 147 0.30 -7.85 18.21
CA PRO A 147 -0.14 -9.10 17.60
C PRO A 147 -1.60 -8.99 17.18
N ALA A 148 -1.93 -9.60 16.04
CA ALA A 148 -3.31 -9.82 15.65
C ALA A 148 -3.90 -10.97 16.46
N GLU A 149 -5.22 -11.13 16.43
CA GLU A 149 -5.86 -12.31 16.98
C GLU A 149 -5.55 -13.55 16.13
N THR A 150 -5.38 -13.34 14.83
CA THR A 150 -4.94 -14.40 13.90
C THR A 150 -3.50 -14.79 14.22
N GLU A 151 -3.27 -16.09 14.49
CA GLU A 151 -1.93 -16.59 14.79
C GLU A 151 -0.95 -16.32 13.65
N GLY A 152 0.26 -15.89 14.01
CA GLY A 152 1.33 -15.61 13.05
C GLY A 152 1.17 -14.30 12.30
N VAL A 153 0.32 -13.38 12.78
CA VAL A 153 0.10 -12.08 12.16
C VAL A 153 0.36 -10.98 13.18
N GLU A 154 1.13 -9.98 12.77
CA GLU A 154 1.40 -8.80 13.58
C GLU A 154 1.20 -7.52 12.77
N PHE A 155 0.65 -6.49 13.42
CA PHE A 155 0.50 -5.17 12.81
C PHE A 155 1.60 -4.24 13.32
N VAL A 156 2.38 -3.71 12.39
CA VAL A 156 3.58 -2.92 12.67
C VAL A 156 3.49 -1.57 11.98
N THR A 157 3.90 -0.51 12.65
CA THR A 157 4.01 0.80 12.04
C THR A 157 5.47 1.25 12.06
N LEU A 158 6.00 1.58 10.90
CA LEU A 158 7.35 2.10 10.73
C LEU A 158 7.29 3.56 10.30
N GLU A 159 8.21 4.36 10.80
CA GLU A 159 8.34 5.79 10.43
C GLU A 159 9.80 6.19 10.20
N ARG A 160 9.98 7.22 9.41
CA ARG A 160 11.30 7.86 9.23
C ARG A 160 11.17 9.34 8.94
#